data_edf21c3ef4e4e251dab784158d4e9a5e
#
_entry.id   edf21c3ef4e4e251dab784158d4e9a5e
#
_cell.length_a   1.000
_cell.length_b   1.000
_cell.length_c   1.000
_cell.angle_alpha   90.00
_cell.angle_beta   90.00
_cell.angle_gamma   90.00
#
_symmetry.space_group_name_H-M   'P 1'
#
loop_
_entity.id
_entity.type
_entity.pdbx_description
1 polymer ?
#
loop_
_entity_poly.entity_id
_entity_poly.type
_entity_poly.pdbx_seq_one_letter_code
_entity_poly.pdbx_strand_id
1 'polypeptide(L)'
;MCETIVLNIIDLGVIFAIFMLSLICIAVIKSNFYRGFLILNYHIFFAILYNVFVCVNGGDALTYYFEAEKEIHSGVEFLGSDFIFLVNYYLKSGGVGFVGVSAIFSFIGFIGILYFDTLLYRLKDNFGKYSALVRNVIIFMPSMHFWSTGIGKE
;
A
#
# COMPACT_ATOMS: atom_id res chain seq x y z
N MET A 1 -10.61 -12.52 -15.74
CA MET A 1 -10.06 -12.44 -14.37
C MET A 1 -10.55 -11.21 -13.60
N CYS A 2 -10.67 -10.05 -14.23
CA CYS A 2 -11.22 -8.84 -13.59
C CYS A 2 -12.70 -8.92 -13.17
N GLU A 3 -13.50 -9.74 -13.83
CA GLU A 3 -14.94 -9.92 -13.50
C GLU A 3 -15.18 -10.51 -12.10
N THR A 4 -14.16 -11.12 -11.50
CA THR A 4 -14.25 -11.71 -10.15
C THR A 4 -13.82 -10.74 -9.04
N ILE A 5 -13.28 -9.57 -9.39
CA ILE A 5 -12.89 -8.55 -8.41
C ILE A 5 -14.07 -7.58 -8.23
N VAL A 6 -14.99 -7.97 -7.37
CA VAL A 6 -16.16 -7.16 -7.01
C VAL A 6 -15.87 -6.38 -5.73
N LEU A 7 -16.04 -5.07 -5.78
CA LEU A 7 -15.99 -4.22 -4.60
C LEU A 7 -17.23 -4.54 -3.73
N ASN A 8 -17.00 -5.02 -2.52
CA ASN A 8 -18.08 -5.30 -1.58
C ASN A 8 -18.22 -4.19 -0.53
N ILE A 9 -19.28 -4.25 0.30
CA ILE A 9 -19.56 -3.23 1.31
C ILE A 9 -18.49 -3.19 2.41
N ILE A 10 -17.87 -4.34 2.70
CA ILE A 10 -16.78 -4.44 3.67
C ILE A 10 -15.54 -3.73 3.13
N ASP A 11 -15.23 -3.91 1.84
CA ASP A 11 -14.12 -3.20 1.20
C ASP A 11 -14.28 -1.69 1.28
N LEU A 12 -15.50 -1.18 1.04
CA LEU A 12 -15.78 0.25 1.18
C LEU A 12 -15.55 0.74 2.61
N GLY A 13 -15.98 -0.05 3.60
CA GLY A 13 -15.72 0.25 5.02
C GLY A 13 -14.22 0.26 5.34
N VAL A 14 -13.47 -0.71 4.84
CA VAL A 14 -12.02 -0.81 5.02
C VAL A 14 -11.32 0.39 4.37
N ILE A 15 -11.65 0.72 3.11
CA ILE A 15 -11.07 1.86 2.39
C ILE A 15 -11.33 3.17 3.14
N PHE A 16 -12.56 3.38 3.62
CA PHE A 16 -12.92 4.57 4.40
C PHE A 16 -12.13 4.65 5.71
N ALA A 17 -12.03 3.55 6.46
CA ALA A 17 -11.25 3.49 7.68
C ALA A 17 -9.76 3.79 7.44
N ILE A 18 -9.18 3.21 6.38
CA ILE A 18 -7.80 3.45 5.98
C ILE A 18 -7.58 4.91 5.59
N PHE A 19 -8.51 5.52 4.85
CA PHE A 19 -8.41 6.93 4.49
C PHE A 19 -8.39 7.82 5.75
N MET A 20 -9.28 7.58 6.71
CA MET A 20 -9.31 8.30 7.99
C MET A 20 -8.02 8.10 8.79
N LEU A 21 -7.53 6.86 8.88
CA LEU A 21 -6.25 6.56 9.54
C LEU A 21 -5.08 7.26 8.85
N SER A 22 -5.08 7.36 7.52
CA SER A 22 -4.05 8.08 6.77
C SER A 22 -4.02 9.56 7.12
N LEU A 23 -5.18 10.21 7.27
CA LEU A 23 -5.26 11.61 7.71
C LEU A 23 -4.74 11.80 9.14
N ILE A 24 -5.04 10.87 10.04
CA ILE A 24 -4.51 10.87 11.42
C ILE A 24 -2.99 10.70 11.38
N CYS A 25 -2.46 9.76 10.61
CA CYS A 25 -1.02 9.56 10.47
C CYS A 25 -0.33 10.82 9.93
N ILE A 26 -0.92 11.50 8.95
CA ILE A 26 -0.39 12.77 8.44
C ILE A 26 -0.35 13.81 9.56
N ALA A 27 -1.41 13.96 10.33
CA ALA A 27 -1.48 14.94 11.41
C ALA A 27 -0.44 14.68 12.50
N VAL A 28 -0.15 13.40 12.80
CA VAL A 28 0.80 13.01 13.84
C VAL A 28 2.25 13.07 13.34
N ILE A 29 2.52 12.59 12.12
CA ILE A 29 3.89 12.41 11.62
C ILE A 29 4.42 13.69 10.97
N LYS A 30 3.56 14.50 10.34
CA LYS A 30 3.98 15.64 9.53
C LYS A 30 3.76 16.98 10.21
N SER A 31 4.81 17.81 10.22
CA SER A 31 4.70 19.22 10.56
C SER A 31 3.94 20.02 9.49
N ASN A 32 3.92 19.54 8.23
CA ASN A 32 3.20 20.15 7.11
C ASN A 32 2.12 19.19 6.59
N PHE A 33 0.90 19.40 7.05
CA PHE A 33 -0.26 18.59 6.68
C PHE A 33 -0.52 18.59 5.16
N TYR A 34 -0.40 19.77 4.51
CA TYR A 34 -0.63 19.89 3.07
C TYR A 34 0.30 18.97 2.25
N ARG A 35 1.59 18.92 2.61
CA ARG A 35 2.54 18.03 1.95
C ARG A 35 2.18 16.55 2.16
N GLY A 36 1.81 16.17 3.38
CA GLY A 36 1.36 14.81 3.67
C GLY A 36 0.11 14.44 2.85
N PHE A 37 -0.81 15.36 2.71
CA PHE A 37 -2.03 15.20 1.91
C PHE A 37 -1.73 15.06 0.41
N LEU A 38 -0.76 15.81 -0.13
CA LEU A 38 -0.30 15.64 -1.52
C LEU A 38 0.30 14.25 -1.74
N ILE A 39 1.14 13.78 -0.82
CA ILE A 39 1.73 12.43 -0.88
C ILE A 39 0.62 11.37 -0.84
N LEU A 40 -0.40 11.52 0.02
CA LEU A 40 -1.53 10.60 0.11
C LEU A 40 -2.29 10.52 -1.23
N ASN A 41 -2.67 11.65 -1.80
CA ASN A 41 -3.42 11.65 -3.07
C ASN A 41 -2.61 11.01 -4.21
N TYR A 42 -1.31 11.32 -4.27
CA TYR A 42 -0.42 10.72 -5.26
C TYR A 42 -0.29 9.20 -5.05
N HIS A 43 -0.19 8.76 -3.79
CA HIS A 43 -0.13 7.35 -3.46
C HIS A 43 -1.44 6.59 -3.80
N ILE A 44 -2.60 7.18 -3.48
CA ILE A 44 -3.92 6.62 -3.85
C ILE A 44 -4.04 6.47 -5.38
N PHE A 45 -3.59 7.47 -6.14
CA PHE A 45 -3.58 7.37 -7.60
C PHE A 45 -2.81 6.14 -8.09
N PHE A 46 -1.60 5.91 -7.55
CA PHE A 46 -0.80 4.73 -7.90
C PHE A 46 -1.38 3.42 -7.36
N ALA A 47 -2.06 3.45 -6.20
CA ALA A 47 -2.77 2.28 -5.69
C ALA A 47 -3.90 1.85 -6.65
N ILE A 48 -4.64 2.79 -7.21
CA ILE A 48 -5.66 2.51 -8.22
C ILE A 48 -5.01 1.95 -9.49
N LEU A 49 -3.94 2.58 -9.99
CA LEU A 49 -3.22 2.11 -11.18
C LEU A 49 -2.66 0.69 -10.97
N TYR A 50 -2.11 0.40 -9.79
CA TYR A 50 -1.61 -0.93 -9.46
C TYR A 50 -2.73 -1.97 -9.49
N ASN A 51 -3.87 -1.70 -8.87
CA ASN A 51 -5.01 -2.61 -8.89
C ASN A 51 -5.51 -2.87 -10.33
N VAL A 52 -5.58 -1.84 -11.18
CA VAL A 52 -5.92 -1.99 -12.59
C VAL A 52 -4.87 -2.83 -13.33
N PHE A 53 -3.59 -2.56 -13.10
CA PHE A 53 -2.48 -3.30 -13.69
C PHE A 53 -2.55 -4.80 -13.35
N VAL A 54 -2.68 -5.12 -12.06
CA VAL A 54 -2.78 -6.51 -11.58
C VAL A 54 -4.04 -7.19 -12.13
N CYS A 55 -5.13 -6.46 -12.23
CA CYS A 55 -6.38 -6.95 -12.79
C CYS A 55 -6.23 -7.38 -14.26
N VAL A 56 -5.50 -6.60 -15.05
CA VAL A 56 -5.32 -6.85 -16.50
C VAL A 56 -4.23 -7.89 -16.76
N ASN A 57 -3.10 -7.78 -16.07
CA ASN A 57 -1.91 -8.58 -16.37
C ASN A 57 -1.77 -9.84 -15.48
N GLY A 58 -2.53 -9.91 -14.39
CA GLY A 58 -2.30 -10.89 -13.34
C GLY A 58 -1.14 -10.47 -12.43
N GLY A 59 -0.60 -11.42 -11.69
CA GLY A 59 0.56 -11.23 -10.84
C GLY A 59 0.41 -11.94 -9.49
N ASP A 60 1.48 -11.95 -8.73
CA ASP A 60 1.56 -12.63 -7.44
C ASP A 60 0.52 -12.15 -6.44
N ALA A 61 0.12 -10.87 -6.52
CA ALA A 61 -0.92 -10.31 -5.66
C ALA A 61 -2.25 -11.08 -5.73
N LEU A 62 -2.66 -11.49 -6.93
CA LEU A 62 -3.87 -12.30 -7.12
C LEU A 62 -3.66 -13.72 -6.57
N THR A 63 -2.50 -14.32 -6.82
CA THR A 63 -2.13 -15.63 -6.30
C THR A 63 -2.18 -15.63 -4.78
N TYR A 64 -1.55 -14.65 -4.12
CA TYR A 64 -1.57 -14.52 -2.66
C TYR A 64 -2.98 -14.39 -2.09
N TYR A 65 -3.88 -13.71 -2.79
CA TYR A 65 -5.26 -13.55 -2.33
C TYR A 65 -6.12 -14.77 -2.60
N PHE A 66 -6.08 -15.33 -3.83
CA PHE A 66 -6.99 -16.41 -4.20
C PHE A 66 -6.56 -17.79 -3.67
N GLU A 67 -5.26 -18.06 -3.58
CA GLU A 67 -4.72 -19.35 -3.13
C GLU A 67 -4.42 -19.40 -1.62
N ALA A 68 -4.64 -18.30 -0.88
CA ALA A 68 -4.35 -18.22 0.55
C ALA A 68 -4.93 -19.37 1.38
N GLU A 69 -6.15 -19.81 1.07
CA GLU A 69 -6.84 -20.90 1.77
C GLU A 69 -6.15 -22.24 1.53
N LYS A 70 -5.71 -22.51 0.30
CA LYS A 70 -5.04 -23.74 -0.10
C LYS A 70 -3.66 -23.85 0.53
N GLU A 71 -2.88 -22.78 0.50
CA GLU A 71 -1.52 -22.76 1.02
C GLU A 71 -1.48 -22.95 2.54
N ILE A 72 -2.40 -22.35 3.29
CA ILE A 72 -2.48 -22.53 4.75
C ILE A 72 -2.74 -23.98 5.15
N HIS A 73 -3.53 -24.72 4.39
CA HIS A 73 -3.78 -26.13 4.66
C HIS A 73 -2.60 -27.05 4.33
N SER A 74 -1.62 -26.57 3.55
CA SER A 74 -0.41 -27.33 3.22
C SER A 74 0.72 -27.22 4.26
N GLY A 75 0.57 -26.36 5.26
CA GLY A 75 1.55 -26.10 6.32
C GLY A 75 2.40 -24.86 6.04
N VAL A 76 2.15 -23.80 6.80
CA VAL A 76 2.78 -22.47 6.62
C VAL A 76 3.99 -22.32 7.53
N GLU A 77 5.13 -21.97 6.97
CA GLU A 77 6.25 -21.40 7.72
C GLU A 77 6.03 -19.88 7.84
N PHE A 78 6.16 -19.30 9.05
CA PHE A 78 5.89 -17.87 9.31
C PHE A 78 6.90 -16.89 8.68
N LEU A 79 7.50 -17.23 7.54
CA LEU A 79 8.55 -16.44 6.89
C LEU A 79 8.25 -16.23 5.40
N GLY A 80 8.62 -15.05 4.91
CA GLY A 80 8.55 -14.74 3.46
C GLY A 80 7.12 -14.64 2.92
N SER A 81 6.85 -15.33 1.82
CA SER A 81 5.55 -15.36 1.13
C SER A 81 4.44 -15.96 1.98
N ASP A 82 4.77 -16.91 2.86
CA ASP A 82 3.81 -17.61 3.71
C ASP A 82 3.13 -16.65 4.69
N PHE A 83 3.85 -15.66 5.21
CA PHE A 83 3.26 -14.61 6.02
C PHE A 83 2.20 -13.81 5.22
N ILE A 84 2.46 -13.56 3.94
CA ILE A 84 1.50 -12.85 3.06
C ILE A 84 0.26 -13.70 2.85
N PHE A 85 0.40 -15.01 2.59
CA PHE A 85 -0.74 -15.95 2.50
C PHE A 85 -1.56 -15.96 3.78
N LEU A 86 -0.90 -16.01 4.94
CA LEU A 86 -1.55 -16.00 6.25
C LEU A 86 -2.41 -14.74 6.47
N VAL A 87 -1.84 -13.56 6.19
CA VAL A 87 -2.57 -12.28 6.29
C VAL A 87 -3.76 -12.26 5.35
N ASN A 88 -3.57 -12.66 4.09
CA ASN A 88 -4.66 -12.73 3.10
C ASN A 88 -5.77 -13.68 3.54
N TYR A 89 -5.43 -14.85 4.10
CA TYR A 89 -6.40 -15.81 4.61
C TYR A 89 -7.29 -15.22 5.70
N TYR A 90 -6.70 -14.60 6.72
CA TYR A 90 -7.48 -14.00 7.81
C TYR A 90 -8.35 -12.84 7.34
N LEU A 91 -7.84 -11.97 6.48
CA LEU A 91 -8.62 -10.87 5.92
C LEU A 91 -9.78 -11.39 5.07
N LYS A 92 -9.52 -12.36 4.20
CA LYS A 92 -10.54 -13.01 3.35
C LYS A 92 -11.60 -13.72 4.18
N SER A 93 -11.21 -14.45 5.24
CA SER A 93 -12.16 -15.11 6.15
C SER A 93 -13.01 -14.09 6.92
N GLY A 94 -12.52 -12.88 7.15
CA GLY A 94 -13.27 -11.74 7.66
C GLY A 94 -14.18 -11.06 6.62
N GLY A 95 -14.25 -11.57 5.39
CA GLY A 95 -15.10 -11.04 4.32
C GLY A 95 -14.48 -9.87 3.55
N VAL A 96 -13.19 -9.54 3.77
CA VAL A 96 -12.48 -8.49 3.04
C VAL A 96 -12.16 -8.99 1.64
N GLY A 97 -12.59 -8.25 0.61
CA GLY A 97 -12.31 -8.55 -0.78
C GLY A 97 -10.88 -8.16 -1.19
N PHE A 98 -10.49 -8.52 -2.40
CA PHE A 98 -9.15 -8.21 -2.93
C PHE A 98 -8.80 -6.72 -2.86
N VAL A 99 -9.75 -5.83 -3.18
CA VAL A 99 -9.55 -4.38 -3.16
C VAL A 99 -9.31 -3.88 -1.74
N GLY A 100 -10.05 -4.39 -0.76
CA GLY A 100 -9.86 -4.06 0.66
C GLY A 100 -8.50 -4.51 1.18
N VAL A 101 -8.09 -5.72 0.83
CA VAL A 101 -6.75 -6.25 1.19
C VAL A 101 -5.66 -5.39 0.55
N SER A 102 -5.77 -5.09 -0.75
CA SER A 102 -4.83 -4.21 -1.45
C SER A 102 -4.74 -2.83 -0.79
N ALA A 103 -5.86 -2.26 -0.35
CA ALA A 103 -5.88 -0.98 0.38
C ALA A 103 -5.10 -1.06 1.70
N ILE A 104 -5.20 -2.17 2.45
CA ILE A 104 -4.45 -2.38 3.70
C ILE A 104 -2.93 -2.40 3.43
N PHE A 105 -2.48 -3.15 2.43
CA PHE A 105 -1.06 -3.18 2.08
C PHE A 105 -0.57 -1.83 1.56
N SER A 106 -1.37 -1.15 0.74
CA SER A 106 -1.09 0.20 0.27
C SER A 106 -0.94 1.18 1.44
N PHE A 107 -1.77 1.09 2.48
CA PHE A 107 -1.65 1.92 3.67
C PHE A 107 -0.31 1.71 4.40
N ILE A 108 0.16 0.48 4.53
CA ILE A 108 1.47 0.18 5.12
C ILE A 108 2.58 0.85 4.29
N GLY A 109 2.52 0.73 2.97
CA GLY A 109 3.45 1.39 2.05
C GLY A 109 3.42 2.92 2.17
N PHE A 110 2.23 3.50 2.28
CA PHE A 110 2.04 4.94 2.49
C PHE A 110 2.71 5.44 3.79
N ILE A 111 2.54 4.71 4.90
CA ILE A 111 3.23 5.04 6.16
C ILE A 111 4.74 5.03 5.96
N GLY A 112 5.28 4.03 5.27
CA GLY A 112 6.70 3.95 4.93
C GLY A 112 7.19 5.19 4.17
N ILE A 113 6.43 5.63 3.16
CA ILE A 113 6.75 6.85 2.38
C ILE A 113 6.69 8.09 3.24
N LEU A 114 5.71 8.22 4.16
CA LEU A 114 5.63 9.35 5.08
C LEU A 114 6.87 9.44 6.00
N TYR A 115 7.29 8.31 6.56
CA TYR A 115 8.50 8.25 7.39
C TYR A 115 9.74 8.57 6.58
N PHE A 116 9.85 8.03 5.35
CA PHE A 116 10.96 8.29 4.47
C PHE A 116 11.06 9.76 4.06
N ASP A 117 9.93 10.41 3.74
CA ASP A 117 9.90 11.85 3.49
C ASP A 117 10.34 12.67 4.71
N THR A 118 9.98 12.21 5.92
CA THR A 118 10.42 12.85 7.16
C THR A 118 11.92 12.68 7.38
N LEU A 119 12.47 11.50 7.08
CA LEU A 119 13.90 11.23 7.15
C LEU A 119 14.68 12.14 6.17
N LEU A 120 14.25 12.22 4.92
CA LEU A 120 14.86 13.09 3.92
C LEU A 120 14.82 14.58 4.34
N TYR A 121 13.74 15.00 5.01
CA TYR A 121 13.66 16.35 5.56
C TYR A 121 14.69 16.58 6.68
N ARG A 122 14.94 15.62 7.53
CA ARG A 122 15.96 15.72 8.60
C ARG A 122 17.38 15.73 8.02
N LEU A 123 17.60 15.08 6.89
CA LEU A 123 18.89 15.02 6.19
C LEU A 123 19.12 16.18 5.23
N LYS A 124 18.25 17.21 5.22
CA LYS A 124 18.28 18.32 4.26
C LYS A 124 19.62 19.03 4.18
N ASP A 125 20.30 19.17 5.31
CA ASP A 125 21.57 19.90 5.39
C ASP A 125 22.70 19.18 4.63
N ASN A 126 22.61 17.86 4.47
CA ASN A 126 23.56 17.05 3.71
C ASN A 126 23.45 17.25 2.19
N PHE A 127 22.29 17.71 1.71
CA PHE A 127 22.02 17.95 0.29
C PHE A 127 22.19 19.42 -0.13
N GLY A 128 22.51 20.31 0.81
CA GLY A 128 22.74 21.74 0.58
C GLY A 128 21.54 22.40 -0.12
N LYS A 129 21.83 23.31 -1.06
CA LYS A 129 20.82 24.11 -1.79
C LYS A 129 19.84 23.28 -2.63
N TYR A 130 20.16 22.03 -2.95
CA TYR A 130 19.32 21.13 -3.75
C TYR A 130 18.41 20.23 -2.91
N SER A 131 18.43 20.35 -1.59
CA SER A 131 17.72 19.46 -0.67
C SER A 131 16.21 19.32 -0.98
N ALA A 132 15.53 20.42 -1.29
CA ALA A 132 14.12 20.42 -1.63
C ALA A 132 13.84 19.70 -2.96
N LEU A 133 14.69 19.91 -3.97
CA LEU A 133 14.57 19.27 -5.27
C LEU A 133 14.79 17.74 -5.14
N VAL A 134 15.89 17.35 -4.52
CA VAL A 134 16.24 15.92 -4.30
C VAL A 134 15.11 15.20 -3.55
N ARG A 135 14.64 15.80 -2.47
CA ARG A 135 13.52 15.28 -1.69
C ARG A 135 12.25 15.10 -2.55
N ASN A 136 11.91 16.09 -3.37
CA ASN A 136 10.72 16.01 -4.22
C ASN A 136 10.87 14.95 -5.31
N VAL A 137 12.01 14.88 -5.99
CA VAL A 137 12.28 13.87 -7.01
C VAL A 137 12.16 12.47 -6.43
N ILE A 138 12.76 12.21 -5.27
CA ILE A 138 12.72 10.89 -4.64
C ILE A 138 11.29 10.54 -4.20
N ILE A 139 10.62 11.43 -3.46
CA ILE A 139 9.29 11.12 -2.89
C ILE A 139 8.22 10.99 -3.96
N PHE A 140 8.26 11.77 -5.02
CA PHE A 140 7.29 11.68 -6.11
C PHE A 140 7.76 10.81 -7.30
N MET A 141 8.73 9.92 -7.07
CA MET A 141 9.10 8.92 -8.06
C MET A 141 7.95 7.91 -8.26
N PRO A 142 7.39 7.78 -9.48
CA PRO A 142 6.25 6.91 -9.74
C PRO A 142 6.44 5.46 -9.30
N SER A 143 7.62 4.88 -9.56
CA SER A 143 7.93 3.51 -9.21
C SER A 143 7.86 3.26 -7.69
N MET A 144 8.28 4.23 -6.87
CA MET A 144 8.21 4.09 -5.41
C MET A 144 6.77 3.95 -4.92
N HIS A 145 5.85 4.75 -5.46
CA HIS A 145 4.44 4.67 -5.11
C HIS A 145 3.77 3.43 -5.69
N PHE A 146 4.06 3.09 -6.95
CA PHE A 146 3.47 1.94 -7.61
C PHE A 146 3.79 0.63 -6.88
N TRP A 147 5.07 0.36 -6.61
CA TRP A 147 5.47 -0.89 -5.97
C TRP A 147 5.18 -0.94 -4.46
N SER A 148 5.10 0.20 -3.77
CA SER A 148 4.72 0.23 -2.36
C SER A 148 3.22 0.01 -2.11
N THR A 149 2.39 -0.01 -3.15
CA THR A 149 0.96 -0.33 -3.05
C THR A 149 0.67 -1.82 -3.23
N GLY A 150 1.66 -2.59 -3.68
CA GLY A 150 1.51 -3.99 -4.05
C GLY A 150 1.34 -4.94 -2.86
N ILE A 151 0.57 -6.01 -3.11
CA ILE A 151 0.53 -7.19 -2.25
C ILE A 151 1.57 -8.16 -2.81
N GLY A 152 2.61 -8.43 -2.05
CA GLY A 152 3.54 -9.49 -2.41
C GLY A 152 4.90 -9.03 -2.87
N LYS A 153 5.64 -10.01 -3.38
CA LYS A 153 7.01 -9.88 -3.82
C LYS A 153 7.00 -10.01 -5.35
N GLU A 154 7.21 -8.92 -6.02
CA GLU A 154 7.42 -8.92 -7.47
C GLU A 154 8.89 -8.70 -7.80
#